data_23705975ce22b6565d84d082f7070fda
#
_entry.id   23705975ce22b6565d84d082f7070fda
#
_cell.length_a   1.000
_cell.length_b   1.000
_cell.length_c   1.000
_cell.angle_alpha   90.00
_cell.angle_beta   90.00
_cell.angle_gamma   90.00
#
_symmetry.space_group_name_H-M   'P 1'
#
loop_
_entity.id
_entity.type
_entity.pdbx_description
1 polymer ?
#
loop_
_entity_poly.entity_id
_entity_poly.type
_entity_poly.pdbx_seq_one_letter_code
_entity_poly.pdbx_strand_id
1 'polypeptide(L)'
;MIHGDLTIQEMAILYNHPKIKAFITCTHGEGFGRPMLEASCCDLPVIASKWSGHMDFLTDSDSLLINGFLKEVPKSALWKPIIVKPGKWFNVNEADVKRKLRTFYKKHKLIGKKARRLGKNNRRKYSLNKMAEKFNKILDDVLVSIPSPVNLKLPKLKKVGSEKSKSQTTIKLPKLKKVT
;
A
#
# COMPACT_ATOMS: atom_id res chain seq x y z
N MET A 1 12.65 22.46 -10.31
CA MET A 1 12.37 21.01 -10.25
C MET A 1 13.50 20.36 -9.46
N ILE A 2 13.17 19.54 -8.46
CA ILE A 2 14.15 18.72 -7.74
C ILE A 2 14.11 17.34 -8.39
N HIS A 3 15.25 16.83 -8.78
CA HIS A 3 15.39 15.50 -9.39
C HIS A 3 16.57 14.78 -8.73
N GLY A 4 16.37 13.54 -8.33
CA GLY A 4 17.36 12.70 -7.67
C GLY A 4 16.75 11.90 -6.52
N ASP A 5 17.57 11.01 -5.93
CA ASP A 5 17.20 10.24 -4.77
C ASP A 5 17.45 11.07 -3.52
N LEU A 6 16.44 11.20 -2.68
CA LEU A 6 16.52 11.87 -1.39
C LEU A 6 16.48 10.83 -0.27
N THR A 7 17.36 11.01 0.71
CA THR A 7 17.32 10.25 1.94
C THR A 7 16.06 10.57 2.77
N ILE A 8 15.73 9.74 3.75
CA ILE A 8 14.59 9.99 4.65
C ILE A 8 14.75 11.34 5.37
N GLN A 9 15.96 11.69 5.76
CA GLN A 9 16.28 12.95 6.42
C GLN A 9 16.07 14.15 5.48
N GLU A 10 16.53 14.05 4.24
CA GLU A 10 16.34 15.11 3.25
C GLU A 10 14.86 15.29 2.88
N MET A 11 14.09 14.19 2.78
CA MET A 11 12.64 14.26 2.60
C MET A 11 11.96 14.96 3.78
N ALA A 12 12.37 14.67 5.02
CA ALA A 12 11.84 15.36 6.20
C ALA A 12 12.20 16.86 6.19
N ILE A 13 13.42 17.23 5.81
CA ILE A 13 13.85 18.61 5.64
C ILE A 13 13.00 19.30 4.56
N LEU A 14 12.76 18.63 3.43
CA LEU A 14 11.93 19.15 2.35
C LEU A 14 10.50 19.44 2.83
N TYR A 15 9.84 18.48 3.50
CA TYR A 15 8.47 18.69 4.00
C TYR A 15 8.37 19.77 5.07
N ASN A 16 9.42 19.99 5.87
CA ASN A 16 9.49 21.06 6.88
C ASN A 16 10.05 22.39 6.37
N HIS A 17 10.42 22.46 5.08
CA HIS A 17 11.05 23.66 4.54
C HIS A 17 10.09 24.87 4.58
N PRO A 18 10.50 26.06 5.09
CA PRO A 18 9.60 27.18 5.33
C PRO A 18 8.96 27.78 4.08
N LYS A 19 9.54 27.54 2.89
CA LYS A 19 8.96 27.94 1.60
C LYS A 19 7.92 26.97 1.08
N ILE A 20 7.91 25.71 1.54
CA ILE A 20 6.92 24.71 1.16
C ILE A 20 5.70 24.87 2.05
N LYS A 21 4.53 25.09 1.48
CA LYS A 21 3.32 25.44 2.23
C LYS A 21 2.25 24.35 2.18
N ALA A 22 2.30 23.45 1.22
CA ALA A 22 1.39 22.33 1.10
C ALA A 22 1.99 21.22 0.24
N PHE A 23 1.56 19.99 0.49
CA PHE A 23 1.69 18.87 -0.42
C PHE A 23 0.44 18.77 -1.27
N ILE A 24 0.57 18.67 -2.58
CA ILE A 24 -0.57 18.50 -3.50
C ILE A 24 -0.37 17.30 -4.41
N THR A 25 -1.43 16.50 -4.57
CA THR A 25 -1.48 15.40 -5.53
C THR A 25 -2.90 15.19 -6.04
N CYS A 26 -3.00 14.81 -7.32
CA CYS A 26 -4.25 14.49 -8.00
C CYS A 26 -4.18 13.07 -8.57
N THR A 27 -3.69 12.11 -7.79
CA THR A 27 -3.55 10.72 -8.21
C THR A 27 -4.89 10.08 -8.54
N HIS A 28 -4.87 9.15 -9.47
CA HIS A 28 -6.04 8.36 -9.85
C HIS A 28 -6.42 7.29 -8.80
N GLY A 29 -5.52 6.98 -7.89
CA GLY A 29 -5.67 6.04 -6.79
C GLY A 29 -4.32 5.75 -6.15
N GLU A 30 -4.35 5.39 -4.89
CA GLU A 30 -3.17 5.05 -4.10
C GLU A 30 -3.46 3.79 -3.29
N GLY A 31 -2.51 2.87 -3.20
CA GLY A 31 -2.65 1.73 -2.28
C GLY A 31 -2.77 2.19 -0.82
N PHE A 32 -1.88 3.09 -0.42
CA PHE A 32 -1.89 3.70 0.91
C PHE A 32 -1.62 5.21 0.87
N GLY A 33 -0.73 5.67 0.00
CA GLY A 33 -0.36 7.09 -0.12
C GLY A 33 0.70 7.52 0.90
N ARG A 34 1.77 6.75 1.01
CA ARG A 34 2.86 7.00 1.96
C ARG A 34 3.42 8.44 1.91
N PRO A 35 3.69 9.07 0.75
CA PRO A 35 4.17 10.45 0.71
C PRO A 35 3.20 11.45 1.35
N MET A 36 1.90 11.23 1.21
CA MET A 36 0.87 12.07 1.85
C MET A 36 0.86 11.88 3.37
N LEU A 37 1.05 10.64 3.85
CA LEU A 37 1.17 10.38 5.29
C LEU A 37 2.41 11.07 5.86
N GLU A 38 3.56 10.94 5.21
CA GLU A 38 4.84 11.57 5.61
C GLU A 38 4.70 13.09 5.67
N ALA A 39 4.14 13.71 4.62
CA ALA A 39 3.86 15.14 4.60
C ALA A 39 2.94 15.57 5.75
N SER A 40 1.87 14.81 6.01
CA SER A 40 0.95 15.09 7.12
C SER A 40 1.64 14.95 8.47
N CYS A 41 2.53 13.97 8.66
CA CYS A 41 3.32 13.79 9.87
C CYS A 41 4.31 14.94 10.12
N CYS A 42 4.69 15.68 9.07
CA CYS A 42 5.47 16.92 9.15
C CYS A 42 4.59 18.17 9.32
N ASP A 43 3.32 18.01 9.70
CA ASP A 43 2.35 19.09 9.87
C ASP A 43 2.09 19.93 8.60
N LEU A 44 2.50 19.41 7.43
CA LEU A 44 2.29 20.05 6.15
C LEU A 44 0.85 19.85 5.68
N PRO A 45 0.12 20.91 5.28
CA PRO A 45 -1.20 20.77 4.69
C PRO A 45 -1.21 19.88 3.47
N VAL A 46 -2.14 18.93 3.41
CA VAL A 46 -2.30 18.00 2.28
C VAL A 46 -3.55 18.35 1.47
N ILE A 47 -3.36 18.45 0.16
CA ILE A 47 -4.42 18.63 -0.84
C ILE A 47 -4.37 17.42 -1.75
N ALA A 48 -5.39 16.57 -1.71
CA ALA A 48 -5.36 15.28 -2.40
C ALA A 48 -6.72 14.88 -2.97
N SER A 49 -6.75 13.96 -3.92
CA SER A 49 -7.99 13.36 -4.43
C SER A 49 -8.78 12.70 -3.29
N LYS A 50 -10.11 12.82 -3.29
CA LYS A 50 -10.99 12.22 -2.26
C LYS A 50 -11.33 10.78 -2.62
N TRP A 51 -10.30 9.93 -2.72
CA TRP A 51 -10.47 8.54 -3.15
C TRP A 51 -9.28 7.66 -2.78
N SER A 52 -9.54 6.40 -2.39
CA SER A 52 -8.54 5.36 -2.25
C SER A 52 -7.81 5.34 -0.89
N GLY A 53 -6.67 4.63 -0.76
CA GLY A 53 -6.07 4.24 0.50
C GLY A 53 -5.65 5.38 1.45
N HIS A 54 -5.35 6.56 0.92
CA HIS A 54 -5.00 7.71 1.77
C HIS A 54 -6.20 8.30 2.55
N MET A 55 -7.42 7.86 2.25
CA MET A 55 -8.60 8.22 3.03
C MET A 55 -8.60 7.62 4.45
N ASP A 56 -7.73 6.64 4.72
CA ASP A 56 -7.56 6.06 6.05
C ASP A 56 -6.94 7.03 7.06
N PHE A 57 -6.24 8.05 6.59
CA PHE A 57 -5.54 9.03 7.42
C PHE A 57 -5.78 10.49 7.03
N LEU A 58 -6.36 10.77 5.86
CA LEU A 58 -6.80 12.12 5.50
C LEU A 58 -8.30 12.26 5.74
N THR A 59 -8.68 13.38 6.37
CA THR A 59 -10.08 13.67 6.70
C THR A 59 -10.55 14.98 6.08
N ASP A 60 -11.84 15.10 5.77
CA ASP A 60 -12.44 16.34 5.27
C ASP A 60 -12.27 17.52 6.25
N SER A 61 -12.17 17.23 7.56
CA SER A 61 -12.00 18.25 8.59
C SER A 61 -10.62 18.88 8.61
N ASP A 62 -9.58 18.10 8.26
CA ASP A 62 -8.17 18.46 8.49
C ASP A 62 -7.32 18.52 7.22
N SER A 63 -7.89 18.08 6.08
CA SER A 63 -7.26 18.09 4.76
C SER A 63 -8.11 18.82 3.74
N LEU A 64 -7.56 19.13 2.58
CA LEU A 64 -8.30 19.65 1.44
C LEU A 64 -8.51 18.54 0.41
N LEU A 65 -9.59 17.78 0.58
CA LEU A 65 -9.92 16.68 -0.31
C LEU A 65 -10.66 17.17 -1.55
N ILE A 66 -10.16 16.79 -2.72
CA ILE A 66 -10.64 17.19 -4.04
C ILE A 66 -11.68 16.18 -4.50
N ASN A 67 -12.88 16.63 -4.80
CA ASN A 67 -13.93 15.79 -5.35
C ASN A 67 -13.63 15.39 -6.80
N GLY A 68 -14.20 14.26 -7.21
CA GLY A 68 -14.05 13.71 -8.54
C GLY A 68 -15.03 12.56 -8.77
N PHE A 69 -14.75 11.76 -9.78
CA PHE A 69 -15.58 10.62 -10.16
C PHE A 69 -14.73 9.49 -10.72
N LEU A 70 -15.26 8.27 -10.64
CA LEU A 70 -14.65 7.09 -11.24
C LEU A 70 -15.00 7.02 -12.73
N LYS A 71 -13.97 6.84 -13.57
CA LYS A 71 -14.09 6.65 -15.01
C LYS A 71 -13.27 5.44 -15.43
N GLU A 72 -13.71 4.74 -16.45
CA GLU A 72 -12.94 3.63 -17.04
C GLU A 72 -11.57 4.10 -17.48
N VAL A 73 -10.57 3.23 -17.29
CA VAL A 73 -9.19 3.49 -17.73
C VAL A 73 -9.17 3.62 -19.25
N PRO A 74 -8.58 4.69 -19.81
CA PRO A 74 -8.43 4.85 -21.25
C PRO A 74 -7.71 3.65 -21.88
N LYS A 75 -8.11 3.26 -23.09
CA LYS A 75 -7.48 2.13 -23.80
C LYS A 75 -5.97 2.30 -23.95
N SER A 76 -5.50 3.52 -24.14
CA SER A 76 -4.08 3.88 -24.27
C SER A 76 -3.26 3.67 -22.99
N ALA A 77 -3.91 3.61 -21.84
CA ALA A 77 -3.25 3.41 -20.54
C ALA A 77 -3.37 1.96 -20.04
N LEU A 78 -4.01 1.07 -20.80
CA LEU A 78 -4.07 -0.35 -20.44
C LEU A 78 -2.68 -0.98 -20.58
N TRP A 79 -2.26 -1.66 -19.54
CA TRP A 79 -0.96 -2.34 -19.48
C TRP A 79 -1.12 -3.70 -18.78
N LYS A 80 -1.28 -4.73 -19.60
CA LYS A 80 -1.41 -6.10 -19.10
C LYS A 80 -0.08 -6.62 -18.50
N PRO A 81 -0.11 -7.33 -17.39
CA PRO A 81 -1.29 -7.76 -16.60
C PRO A 81 -1.68 -6.76 -15.49
N ILE A 82 -1.09 -5.56 -15.42
CA ILE A 82 -1.18 -4.64 -14.28
C ILE A 82 -2.43 -3.77 -14.34
N ILE A 83 -2.68 -3.12 -15.50
CA ILE A 83 -3.85 -2.27 -15.70
C ILE A 83 -4.76 -2.93 -16.73
N VAL A 84 -5.82 -3.58 -16.25
CA VAL A 84 -6.74 -4.37 -17.07
C VAL A 84 -8.17 -3.84 -16.97
N LYS A 85 -9.00 -4.15 -17.97
CA LYS A 85 -10.45 -3.94 -17.86
C LYS A 85 -11.05 -4.95 -16.87
N PRO A 86 -12.07 -4.55 -16.09
CA PRO A 86 -12.83 -3.28 -16.10
C PRO A 86 -12.28 -2.22 -15.12
N GLY A 87 -10.96 -2.02 -15.05
CA GLY A 87 -10.33 -1.05 -14.15
C GLY A 87 -10.90 0.36 -14.30
N LYS A 88 -11.03 1.07 -13.18
CA LYS A 88 -11.49 2.46 -13.13
C LYS A 88 -10.48 3.32 -12.41
N TRP A 89 -10.32 4.55 -12.87
CA TRP A 89 -9.49 5.59 -12.26
C TRP A 89 -10.37 6.70 -11.69
N PHE A 90 -9.96 7.24 -10.56
CA PHE A 90 -10.56 8.44 -10.04
C PHE A 90 -10.03 9.66 -10.77
N ASN A 91 -10.92 10.44 -11.36
CA ASN A 91 -10.58 11.68 -12.06
C ASN A 91 -11.08 12.84 -11.21
N VAL A 92 -10.16 13.72 -10.83
CA VAL A 92 -10.50 14.91 -10.04
C VAL A 92 -11.29 15.92 -10.87
N ASN A 93 -12.20 16.64 -10.23
CA ASN A 93 -12.89 17.75 -10.84
C ASN A 93 -11.97 18.99 -10.84
N GLU A 94 -11.57 19.45 -12.03
CA GLU A 94 -10.66 20.59 -12.19
C GLU A 94 -11.17 21.88 -11.53
N ALA A 95 -12.48 22.13 -11.58
CA ALA A 95 -13.07 23.30 -10.92
C ALA A 95 -12.90 23.20 -9.40
N ASP A 96 -13.02 21.98 -8.83
CA ASP A 96 -12.78 21.78 -7.41
C ASP A 96 -11.30 21.91 -7.05
N VAL A 97 -10.36 21.42 -7.89
CA VAL A 97 -8.92 21.67 -7.71
C VAL A 97 -8.66 23.17 -7.60
N LYS A 98 -9.10 23.95 -8.58
CA LYS A 98 -8.94 25.41 -8.59
C LYS A 98 -9.56 26.07 -7.35
N ARG A 99 -10.73 25.61 -6.93
CA ARG A 99 -11.43 26.08 -5.73
C ARG A 99 -10.64 25.77 -4.46
N LYS A 100 -10.13 24.54 -4.30
CA LYS A 100 -9.35 24.11 -3.13
C LYS A 100 -8.02 24.88 -3.04
N LEU A 101 -7.32 25.09 -4.15
CA LEU A 101 -6.10 25.90 -4.20
C LEU A 101 -6.37 27.36 -3.79
N ARG A 102 -7.41 28.00 -4.31
CA ARG A 102 -7.81 29.35 -3.91
C ARG A 102 -8.18 29.40 -2.42
N THR A 103 -8.87 28.40 -1.93
CA THR A 103 -9.21 28.29 -0.49
C THR A 103 -7.97 28.16 0.36
N PHE A 104 -7.01 27.32 -0.05
CA PHE A 104 -5.72 27.21 0.62
C PHE A 104 -4.97 28.54 0.67
N TYR A 105 -4.82 29.20 -0.47
CA TYR A 105 -4.15 30.49 -0.56
C TYR A 105 -4.74 31.53 0.40
N LYS A 106 -6.08 31.66 0.41
CA LYS A 106 -6.78 32.62 1.25
C LYS A 106 -6.76 32.28 2.75
N LYS A 107 -6.76 30.98 3.10
CA LYS A 107 -6.94 30.47 4.47
C LYS A 107 -5.77 29.65 4.99
N HIS A 108 -4.56 29.84 4.43
CA HIS A 108 -3.40 28.99 4.75
C HIS A 108 -3.07 28.88 6.24
N LYS A 109 -3.21 29.97 7.02
CA LYS A 109 -2.99 29.96 8.48
C LYS A 109 -3.95 29.03 9.21
N LEU A 110 -5.24 29.06 8.86
CA LEU A 110 -6.26 28.18 9.44
C LEU A 110 -6.04 26.71 9.03
N ILE A 111 -5.75 26.49 7.75
CA ILE A 111 -5.48 25.15 7.22
C ILE A 111 -4.20 24.58 7.85
N GLY A 112 -3.17 25.38 8.08
CA GLY A 112 -1.98 24.96 8.83
C GLY A 112 -2.27 24.54 10.28
N LYS A 113 -3.22 25.19 10.98
CA LYS A 113 -3.67 24.72 12.30
C LYS A 113 -4.34 23.33 12.22
N LYS A 114 -5.17 23.12 11.20
CA LYS A 114 -5.82 21.82 10.95
C LYS A 114 -4.79 20.75 10.60
N ALA A 115 -3.82 21.06 9.75
CA ALA A 115 -2.74 20.14 9.38
C ALA A 115 -1.93 19.69 10.61
N ARG A 116 -1.62 20.58 11.56
CA ARG A 116 -0.96 20.21 12.82
C ARG A 116 -1.79 19.23 13.65
N ARG A 117 -3.12 19.40 13.70
CA ARG A 117 -4.02 18.45 14.38
C ARG A 117 -3.97 17.10 13.70
N LEU A 118 -4.05 17.07 12.38
CA LEU A 118 -3.92 15.84 11.57
C LEU A 118 -2.58 15.17 11.82
N GLY A 119 -1.47 15.91 11.72
CA GLY A 119 -0.12 15.39 11.92
C GLY A 119 0.06 14.76 13.31
N LYS A 120 -0.43 15.41 14.38
CA LYS A 120 -0.42 14.86 15.74
C LYS A 120 -1.16 13.52 15.80
N ASN A 121 -2.33 13.43 15.17
CA ASN A 121 -3.14 12.21 15.15
C ASN A 121 -2.43 11.10 14.36
N ASN A 122 -1.88 11.43 13.19
CA ASN A 122 -1.23 10.46 12.32
C ASN A 122 0.08 9.94 12.93
N ARG A 123 0.92 10.79 13.51
CA ARG A 123 2.13 10.35 14.25
C ARG A 123 1.79 9.38 15.39
N ARG A 124 0.67 9.60 16.10
CA ARG A 124 0.21 8.67 17.15
C ARG A 124 -0.33 7.36 16.57
N LYS A 125 -1.19 7.44 15.55
CA LYS A 125 -1.90 6.29 14.96
C LYS A 125 -0.97 5.36 14.18
N TYR A 126 0.01 5.94 13.49
CA TYR A 126 0.94 5.23 12.59
C TYR A 126 2.37 5.18 13.13
N SER A 127 2.57 5.30 14.45
CA SER A 127 3.86 5.04 15.08
C SER A 127 4.24 3.57 14.95
N LEU A 128 5.54 3.27 14.92
CA LEU A 128 6.05 1.90 14.83
C LEU A 128 5.41 0.99 15.89
N ASN A 129 5.37 1.45 17.14
CA ASN A 129 4.80 0.68 18.25
C ASN A 129 3.31 0.37 18.01
N LYS A 130 2.51 1.36 17.60
CA LYS A 130 1.09 1.14 17.32
C LYS A 130 0.85 0.24 16.11
N MET A 131 1.70 0.30 15.11
CA MET A 131 1.61 -0.62 13.97
C MET A 131 2.04 -2.04 14.36
N ALA A 132 3.07 -2.20 15.20
CA ALA A 132 3.48 -3.49 15.74
C ALA A 132 2.38 -4.11 16.61
N GLU A 133 1.77 -3.35 17.54
CA GLU A 133 0.64 -3.80 18.34
C GLU A 133 -0.52 -4.31 17.45
N LYS A 134 -0.87 -3.52 16.44
CA LYS A 134 -1.95 -3.89 15.49
C LYS A 134 -1.62 -5.14 14.69
N PHE A 135 -0.38 -5.26 14.23
CA PHE A 135 0.08 -6.42 13.49
C PHE A 135 0.06 -7.69 14.36
N ASN A 136 0.60 -7.60 15.59
CA ASN A 136 0.58 -8.72 16.54
C ASN A 136 -0.85 -9.18 16.83
N LYS A 137 -1.76 -8.24 17.05
CA LYS A 137 -3.18 -8.60 17.26
C LYS A 137 -3.76 -9.37 16.07
N ILE A 138 -3.48 -8.93 14.84
CA ILE A 138 -3.95 -9.65 13.63
C ILE A 138 -3.33 -11.05 13.56
N LEU A 139 -2.03 -11.19 13.90
CA LEU A 139 -1.38 -12.49 13.95
C LEU A 139 -2.02 -13.39 15.00
N ASP A 140 -2.25 -12.90 16.21
CA ASP A 140 -2.89 -13.66 17.28
C ASP A 140 -4.27 -14.16 16.85
N ASP A 141 -5.09 -13.29 16.26
CA ASP A 141 -6.42 -13.63 15.75
C ASP A 141 -6.36 -14.73 14.65
N VAL A 142 -5.34 -14.68 13.79
CA VAL A 142 -5.15 -15.69 12.72
C VAL A 142 -4.59 -16.99 13.29
N LEU A 143 -3.61 -16.92 14.20
CA LEU A 143 -2.96 -18.11 14.78
C LEU A 143 -3.94 -18.98 15.57
N VAL A 144 -4.90 -18.36 16.26
CA VAL A 144 -5.98 -19.09 16.96
C VAL A 144 -6.83 -19.92 15.98
N SER A 145 -6.95 -19.46 14.73
CA SER A 145 -7.73 -20.15 13.69
C SER A 145 -6.97 -21.29 12.98
N ILE A 146 -5.64 -21.38 13.18
CA ILE A 146 -4.83 -22.44 12.58
C ILE A 146 -4.97 -23.71 13.40
N PRO A 147 -5.43 -24.85 12.82
CA PRO A 147 -5.51 -26.12 13.53
C PRO A 147 -4.13 -26.51 14.07
N SER A 148 -4.06 -26.94 15.32
CA SER A 148 -2.82 -27.49 15.89
C SER A 148 -2.28 -28.61 14.99
N PRO A 149 -0.96 -28.67 14.77
CA PRO A 149 -0.37 -29.72 13.93
C PRO A 149 -0.76 -31.09 14.47
N VAL A 150 -1.45 -31.88 13.64
CA VAL A 150 -1.80 -33.24 13.99
C VAL A 150 -0.51 -34.03 14.06
N ASN A 151 -0.15 -34.51 15.24
CA ASN A 151 0.97 -35.48 15.40
C ASN A 151 0.60 -36.77 14.71
N LEU A 152 0.94 -36.89 13.42
CA LEU A 152 0.81 -38.15 12.68
C LEU A 152 1.77 -39.18 13.27
N LYS A 153 1.25 -40.10 14.08
CA LYS A 153 1.98 -41.28 14.45
C LYS A 153 2.07 -42.18 13.21
N LEU A 154 3.16 -42.03 12.47
CA LEU A 154 3.42 -42.93 11.36
C LEU A 154 3.52 -44.39 11.89
N PRO A 155 2.84 -45.33 11.25
CA PRO A 155 2.97 -46.77 11.60
C PRO A 155 4.43 -47.18 11.44
N LYS A 156 4.96 -47.89 12.43
CA LYS A 156 6.32 -48.43 12.34
C LYS A 156 6.40 -49.32 11.10
N LEU A 157 7.30 -48.96 10.18
CA LEU A 157 7.58 -49.82 9.01
C LEU A 157 8.05 -51.20 9.50
N LYS A 158 7.32 -52.26 9.18
CA LYS A 158 7.80 -53.60 9.36
C LYS A 158 8.91 -53.87 8.34
N LYS A 159 10.12 -54.24 8.81
CA LYS A 159 11.15 -54.73 7.88
C LYS A 159 10.54 -55.92 7.12
N VAL A 160 10.36 -55.76 5.82
CA VAL A 160 10.07 -56.89 4.93
C VAL A 160 11.32 -57.75 4.94
N GLY A 161 11.20 -58.98 5.40
CA GLY A 161 12.31 -59.95 5.43
C GLY A 161 12.96 -60.08 4.06
N SER A 162 14.28 -60.11 4.04
CA SER A 162 15.07 -60.29 2.83
C SER A 162 14.87 -61.70 2.26
N GLU A 163 13.76 -61.93 1.57
CA GLU A 163 13.72 -63.06 0.64
C GLU A 163 14.49 -62.68 -0.61
N LYS A 164 15.57 -63.38 -0.86
CA LYS A 164 16.37 -63.27 -2.08
C LYS A 164 15.49 -63.70 -3.27
N SER A 165 14.78 -62.77 -3.86
CA SER A 165 14.13 -63.00 -5.14
C SER A 165 15.13 -62.64 -6.24
N LYS A 166 15.65 -63.69 -6.89
CA LYS A 166 16.30 -63.65 -8.19
C LYS A 166 15.23 -63.32 -9.24
N SER A 167 15.07 -62.08 -9.63
CA SER A 167 14.64 -61.75 -10.98
C SER A 167 15.07 -60.32 -11.29
N GLN A 168 16.09 -60.21 -12.13
CA GLN A 168 16.49 -58.94 -12.71
C GLN A 168 15.45 -58.55 -13.78
N THR A 169 14.49 -57.72 -13.40
CA THR A 169 13.63 -57.08 -14.37
C THR A 169 14.32 -55.80 -14.83
N THR A 170 14.94 -55.86 -16.01
CA THR A 170 15.56 -54.69 -16.64
C THR A 170 14.45 -53.72 -17.08
N ILE A 171 14.26 -52.65 -16.34
CA ILE A 171 13.34 -51.55 -16.72
C ILE A 171 14.02 -50.76 -17.85
N LYS A 172 13.52 -50.91 -19.08
CA LYS A 172 13.91 -50.01 -20.21
C LYS A 172 13.25 -48.67 -20.05
N LEU A 173 14.03 -47.64 -19.70
CA LEU A 173 13.57 -46.26 -19.67
C LEU A 173 13.30 -45.75 -21.09
N PRO A 174 12.19 -45.06 -21.34
CA PRO A 174 11.91 -44.49 -22.64
C PRO A 174 12.92 -43.36 -22.97
N LYS A 175 13.41 -43.32 -24.21
CA LYS A 175 14.32 -42.31 -24.72
C LYS A 175 13.58 -40.95 -24.80
N LEU A 176 14.10 -39.94 -24.12
CA LEU A 176 13.62 -38.58 -24.24
C LEU A 176 13.85 -38.07 -25.68
N LYS A 177 12.78 -37.61 -26.35
CA LYS A 177 12.88 -36.88 -27.63
C LYS A 177 13.37 -35.46 -27.36
N LYS A 178 14.47 -35.08 -28.03
CA LYS A 178 14.88 -33.64 -28.10
C LYS A 178 13.76 -32.87 -28.79
N VAL A 179 13.28 -31.80 -28.12
CA VAL A 179 12.44 -30.80 -28.75
C VAL A 179 13.40 -29.79 -29.40
N THR A 180 13.34 -29.69 -30.70
CA THR A 180 13.99 -28.63 -31.52
C THR A 180 13.15 -27.37 -31.43
#